data_21b956dfad249fb9eb358352993faa09
#
_entry.id   21b956dfad249fb9eb358352993faa09
#
_cell.length_a   1.000
_cell.length_b   1.000
_cell.length_c   1.000
_cell.angle_alpha   90.00
_cell.angle_beta   90.00
_cell.angle_gamma   90.00
#
_symmetry.space_group_name_H-M   'P 1'
#
loop_
_entity.id
_entity.type
_entity.pdbx_description
1 polymer ?
#
loop_
_entity_poly.entity_id
_entity_poly.type
_entity_poly.pdbx_seq_one_letter_code
_entity_poly.pdbx_strand_id
1 'polypeptide(L)'
;MAKVLILGGGFGGVVAAERLAEQLGDEHQITLVSRSRQFVFYPALVRLAFGKSELSDVAFDLRRSMLNRRINFIEAEVAHIDPTEQSVTIAHGQVEGKLSYDYLIFALGRRLATESITGFYEHAHHLLNVDKAISFGKAVKKFHEGRAVFGQCSGARLPVPVYESAFALARRLKANGERERVKITIVSPTTLESELVDPAGAKVLKKALDTHQIEFLPNLQIQSLTQNSAMTKSGDAIDFDLLMLMPPFRGSSAASYVGITNEEGYIKVDSTMRVAGCERIYAVGDCTNFDGPKMGHMAVRQAEVAATNLAAEIEGRAPAAHYRHEMRFVIDELGADSLYLHKDLSTDKRATVAQGRFWSWAKRVHEEYWEVSHS
;
A
#
# COMPACT_ATOMS: atom_id res chain seq x y z
N MET A 1 19.30 -26.83 -10.51
CA MET A 1 18.39 -25.75 -10.99
C MET A 1 17.19 -25.72 -10.06
N ALA A 2 17.01 -24.65 -9.31
CA ALA A 2 15.87 -24.46 -8.41
C ALA A 2 14.74 -23.69 -9.12
N LYS A 3 13.49 -23.99 -8.75
CA LYS A 3 12.28 -23.27 -9.20
C LYS A 3 11.82 -22.33 -8.08
N VAL A 4 11.94 -21.04 -8.29
CA VAL A 4 11.47 -20.00 -7.37
C VAL A 4 10.15 -19.44 -7.88
N LEU A 5 9.10 -19.54 -7.09
CA LEU A 5 7.79 -19.02 -7.41
C LEU A 5 7.46 -17.81 -6.52
N ILE A 6 7.06 -16.70 -7.13
CA ILE A 6 6.71 -15.46 -6.46
C ILE A 6 5.26 -15.15 -6.76
N LEU A 7 4.43 -14.98 -5.72
CA LEU A 7 3.00 -14.75 -5.85
C LEU A 7 2.64 -13.30 -5.55
N GLY A 8 2.28 -12.53 -6.57
CA GLY A 8 1.85 -11.14 -6.47
C GLY A 8 2.79 -10.15 -7.15
N GLY A 9 2.28 -9.36 -8.08
CA GLY A 9 3.01 -8.36 -8.88
C GLY A 9 2.99 -6.94 -8.28
N GLY A 10 2.95 -6.80 -6.95
CA GLY A 10 3.12 -5.52 -6.25
C GLY A 10 4.58 -5.20 -5.94
N PHE A 11 4.83 -4.15 -5.16
CA PHE A 11 6.19 -3.70 -4.79
C PHE A 11 7.08 -4.85 -4.30
N GLY A 12 6.58 -5.66 -3.36
CA GLY A 12 7.37 -6.75 -2.78
C GLY A 12 7.69 -7.85 -3.80
N GLY A 13 6.74 -8.25 -4.64
CA GLY A 13 6.95 -9.33 -5.60
C GLY A 13 7.86 -8.93 -6.75
N VAL A 14 7.71 -7.72 -7.29
CA VAL A 14 8.57 -7.18 -8.36
C VAL A 14 10.01 -7.10 -7.87
N VAL A 15 10.27 -6.46 -6.73
CA VAL A 15 11.63 -6.31 -6.19
C VAL A 15 12.24 -7.66 -5.82
N ALA A 16 11.46 -8.58 -5.24
CA ALA A 16 11.95 -9.93 -4.93
C ALA A 16 12.38 -10.66 -6.20
N ALA A 17 11.57 -10.60 -7.26
CA ALA A 17 11.87 -11.23 -8.54
C ALA A 17 13.14 -10.66 -9.18
N GLU A 18 13.27 -9.34 -9.25
CA GLU A 18 14.42 -8.66 -9.82
C GLU A 18 15.70 -8.95 -9.04
N ARG A 19 15.67 -8.84 -7.70
CA ARG A 19 16.83 -9.13 -6.85
C ARG A 19 17.28 -10.59 -6.94
N LEU A 20 16.35 -11.52 -7.05
CA LEU A 20 16.70 -12.93 -7.27
C LEU A 20 17.31 -13.17 -8.65
N ALA A 21 16.78 -12.54 -9.69
CA ALA A 21 17.36 -12.64 -11.03
C ALA A 21 18.79 -12.06 -11.10
N GLU A 22 19.04 -10.93 -10.41
CA GLU A 22 20.37 -10.33 -10.29
C GLU A 22 21.36 -11.23 -9.54
N GLN A 23 20.92 -11.92 -8.47
CA GLN A 23 21.80 -12.69 -7.59
C GLN A 23 22.05 -14.13 -8.11
N LEU A 24 21.03 -14.76 -8.69
CA LEU A 24 21.10 -16.16 -9.09
C LEU A 24 21.44 -16.38 -10.58
N GLY A 25 21.36 -15.31 -11.40
CA GLY A 25 21.59 -15.40 -12.83
C GLY A 25 20.63 -16.38 -13.54
N ASP A 26 21.12 -17.03 -14.61
CA ASP A 26 20.32 -17.87 -15.50
C ASP A 26 20.28 -19.37 -15.06
N GLU A 27 20.91 -19.73 -13.95
CA GLU A 27 21.00 -21.12 -13.49
C GLU A 27 19.73 -21.63 -12.82
N HIS A 28 18.82 -20.70 -12.48
CA HIS A 28 17.59 -20.97 -11.75
C HIS A 28 16.36 -20.41 -12.47
N GLN A 29 15.21 -21.01 -12.25
CA GLN A 29 13.95 -20.57 -12.83
C GLN A 29 13.20 -19.66 -11.85
N ILE A 30 13.04 -18.39 -12.19
CA ILE A 30 12.25 -17.43 -11.41
C ILE A 30 10.95 -17.16 -12.15
N THR A 31 9.82 -17.32 -11.46
CA THR A 31 8.48 -17.10 -12.02
C THR A 31 7.68 -16.16 -11.12
N LEU A 32 7.18 -15.07 -11.70
CA LEU A 32 6.26 -14.14 -11.03
C LEU A 32 4.83 -14.41 -11.51
N VAL A 33 3.93 -14.73 -10.58
CA VAL A 33 2.49 -14.87 -10.85
C VAL A 33 1.77 -13.64 -10.35
N SER A 34 0.97 -13.00 -11.21
CA SER A 34 0.17 -11.83 -10.83
C SER A 34 -1.20 -11.89 -11.51
N ARG A 35 -2.25 -11.50 -10.79
CA ARG A 35 -3.61 -11.39 -11.34
C ARG A 35 -3.78 -10.24 -12.34
N SER A 36 -2.82 -9.31 -12.36
CA SER A 36 -2.82 -8.16 -13.26
C SER A 36 -1.47 -8.07 -13.97
N ARG A 37 -1.53 -7.79 -15.25
CA ARG A 37 -0.38 -7.47 -16.08
C ARG A 37 0.19 -6.07 -15.79
N GLN A 38 -0.58 -5.21 -15.12
CA GLN A 38 -0.14 -3.86 -14.79
C GLN A 38 0.40 -3.80 -13.37
N PHE A 39 1.60 -3.24 -13.23
CA PHE A 39 2.06 -2.68 -11.97
C PHE A 39 1.42 -1.31 -11.77
N VAL A 40 1.01 -0.99 -10.55
CA VAL A 40 0.49 0.33 -10.19
C VAL A 40 1.32 0.93 -9.06
N PHE A 41 1.87 2.09 -9.30
CA PHE A 41 2.58 2.87 -8.30
C PHE A 41 1.59 3.66 -7.43
N TYR A 42 1.03 3.00 -6.41
CA TYR A 42 -0.02 3.55 -5.55
C TYR A 42 0.25 4.95 -4.97
N PRO A 43 1.51 5.34 -4.59
CA PRO A 43 1.77 6.67 -4.06
C PRO A 43 1.40 7.81 -5.01
N ALA A 44 1.42 7.58 -6.32
CA ALA A 44 1.07 8.59 -7.32
C ALA A 44 -0.45 8.70 -7.60
N LEU A 45 -1.29 7.84 -7.03
CA LEU A 45 -2.75 7.86 -7.29
C LEU A 45 -3.45 9.14 -6.81
N VAL A 46 -2.93 9.80 -5.77
CA VAL A 46 -3.43 11.13 -5.36
C VAL A 46 -3.17 12.14 -6.48
N ARG A 47 -1.99 12.15 -7.05
CA ARG A 47 -1.63 13.05 -8.16
C ARG A 47 -2.47 12.77 -9.40
N LEU A 48 -2.71 11.50 -9.73
CA LEU A 48 -3.60 11.09 -10.82
C LEU A 48 -5.03 11.62 -10.61
N ALA A 49 -5.58 11.45 -9.41
CA ALA A 49 -6.93 11.92 -9.08
C ALA A 49 -7.08 13.45 -9.20
N PHE A 50 -6.02 14.20 -8.88
CA PHE A 50 -6.01 15.66 -8.99
C PHE A 50 -5.45 16.20 -10.32
N GLY A 51 -5.26 15.33 -11.33
CA GLY A 51 -4.81 15.72 -12.68
C GLY A 51 -3.38 16.27 -12.71
N LYS A 52 -2.51 15.78 -11.84
CA LYS A 52 -1.09 16.14 -11.74
C LYS A 52 -0.15 15.06 -12.28
N SER A 53 -0.69 13.92 -12.68
CA SER A 53 -0.03 12.81 -13.36
C SER A 53 -1.02 12.16 -14.32
N GLU A 54 -0.51 11.52 -15.36
CA GLU A 54 -1.26 10.71 -16.29
C GLU A 54 -1.20 9.22 -15.91
N LEU A 55 -1.98 8.37 -16.58
CA LEU A 55 -1.99 6.94 -16.30
C LEU A 55 -0.64 6.27 -16.60
N SER A 56 0.04 6.72 -17.65
CA SER A 56 1.39 6.28 -18.01
C SER A 56 2.42 6.52 -16.92
N ASP A 57 2.26 7.57 -16.10
CA ASP A 57 3.19 7.93 -15.03
C ASP A 57 2.98 7.08 -13.76
N VAL A 58 1.86 6.35 -13.69
CA VAL A 58 1.47 5.61 -12.47
C VAL A 58 1.38 4.10 -12.68
N ALA A 59 1.50 3.62 -13.93
CA ALA A 59 1.36 2.19 -14.22
C ALA A 59 2.23 1.78 -15.41
N PHE A 60 2.86 0.59 -15.32
CA PHE A 60 3.63 -0.02 -16.41
C PHE A 60 3.31 -1.50 -16.60
N ASP A 61 3.76 -2.07 -17.73
CA ASP A 61 3.53 -3.46 -18.11
C ASP A 61 4.53 -4.41 -17.41
N LEU A 62 4.04 -5.18 -16.44
CA LEU A 62 4.84 -6.17 -15.71
C LEU A 62 5.41 -7.27 -16.61
N ARG A 63 4.65 -7.74 -17.61
CA ARG A 63 5.11 -8.82 -18.47
C ARG A 63 6.37 -8.39 -19.22
N ARG A 64 6.36 -7.19 -19.78
CA ARG A 64 7.51 -6.65 -20.50
C ARG A 64 8.70 -6.47 -19.57
N SER A 65 8.48 -5.87 -18.41
CA SER A 65 9.51 -5.65 -17.39
C SER A 65 10.18 -6.96 -16.95
N MET A 66 9.38 -7.99 -16.63
CA MET A 66 9.90 -9.28 -16.17
C MET A 66 10.66 -10.03 -17.27
N LEU A 67 10.13 -10.06 -18.50
CA LEU A 67 10.79 -10.71 -19.62
C LEU A 67 12.15 -10.09 -19.95
N ASN A 68 12.29 -8.76 -19.87
CA ASN A 68 13.56 -8.06 -20.06
C ASN A 68 14.64 -8.49 -19.05
N ARG A 69 14.22 -9.00 -17.89
CA ARG A 69 15.09 -9.50 -16.81
C ARG A 69 15.17 -11.03 -16.72
N ARG A 70 14.67 -11.73 -17.78
CA ARG A 70 14.62 -13.20 -17.86
C ARG A 70 13.80 -13.85 -16.73
N ILE A 71 12.79 -13.15 -16.22
CA ILE A 71 11.85 -13.64 -15.24
C ILE A 71 10.59 -14.09 -15.98
N ASN A 72 10.15 -15.33 -15.74
CA ASN A 72 8.89 -15.79 -16.29
C ASN A 72 7.71 -15.04 -15.65
N PHE A 73 6.79 -14.57 -16.47
CA PHE A 73 5.59 -13.88 -16.00
C PHE A 73 4.34 -14.66 -16.38
N ILE A 74 3.50 -14.95 -15.39
CA ILE A 74 2.20 -15.61 -15.56
C ILE A 74 1.11 -14.68 -15.05
N GLU A 75 0.20 -14.28 -15.94
CA GLU A 75 -0.99 -13.55 -15.56
C GLU A 75 -2.08 -14.55 -15.16
N ALA A 76 -2.26 -14.72 -13.84
CA ALA A 76 -3.23 -15.64 -13.26
C ALA A 76 -3.58 -15.24 -11.82
N GLU A 77 -4.73 -15.71 -11.34
CA GLU A 77 -5.12 -15.63 -9.94
C GLU A 77 -4.66 -16.89 -9.19
N VAL A 78 -4.16 -16.69 -7.98
CA VAL A 78 -3.80 -17.79 -7.07
C VAL A 78 -5.05 -18.29 -6.38
N ALA A 79 -5.46 -19.52 -6.70
CA ALA A 79 -6.67 -20.14 -6.15
C ALA A 79 -6.38 -20.93 -4.88
N HIS A 80 -5.28 -21.70 -4.86
CA HIS A 80 -4.91 -22.55 -3.73
C HIS A 80 -3.39 -22.71 -3.63
N ILE A 81 -2.89 -22.87 -2.41
CA ILE A 81 -1.48 -23.09 -2.12
C ILE A 81 -1.37 -24.31 -1.22
N ASP A 82 -0.57 -25.27 -1.63
CA ASP A 82 -0.28 -26.50 -0.89
C ASP A 82 1.22 -26.55 -0.56
N PRO A 83 1.61 -26.21 0.68
CA PRO A 83 3.01 -26.24 1.08
C PRO A 83 3.57 -27.65 1.19
N THR A 84 2.74 -28.65 1.48
CA THR A 84 3.16 -30.05 1.61
C THR A 84 3.54 -30.62 0.25
N GLU A 85 2.72 -30.37 -0.77
CA GLU A 85 2.95 -30.77 -2.14
C GLU A 85 3.87 -29.81 -2.90
N GLN A 86 4.34 -28.75 -2.26
CA GLN A 86 5.15 -27.66 -2.85
C GLN A 86 4.55 -27.16 -4.17
N SER A 87 3.28 -26.83 -4.15
CA SER A 87 2.52 -26.47 -5.34
C SER A 87 1.52 -25.35 -5.13
N VAL A 88 1.24 -24.65 -6.21
CA VAL A 88 0.24 -23.56 -6.27
C VAL A 88 -0.72 -23.84 -7.41
N THR A 89 -2.01 -23.84 -7.12
CA THR A 89 -3.06 -23.89 -8.15
C THR A 89 -3.41 -22.48 -8.59
N ILE A 90 -3.36 -22.25 -9.88
CA ILE A 90 -3.75 -20.99 -10.52
C ILE A 90 -5.04 -21.18 -11.32
N ALA A 91 -5.89 -20.14 -11.31
CA ALA A 91 -7.16 -20.11 -12.02
C ALA A 91 -7.39 -18.73 -12.65
N HIS A 92 -8.32 -18.65 -13.60
CA HIS A 92 -8.75 -17.38 -14.22
C HIS A 92 -7.60 -16.55 -14.83
N GLY A 93 -6.75 -17.20 -15.62
CA GLY A 93 -5.62 -16.53 -16.27
C GLY A 93 -5.32 -17.13 -17.66
N GLN A 94 -4.15 -16.78 -18.20
CA GLN A 94 -3.66 -17.33 -19.47
C GLN A 94 -3.28 -18.82 -19.36
N VAL A 95 -2.99 -19.29 -18.14
CA VAL A 95 -2.64 -20.66 -17.82
C VAL A 95 -3.43 -21.10 -16.60
N GLU A 96 -4.18 -22.19 -16.75
CA GLU A 96 -4.84 -22.86 -15.64
C GLU A 96 -4.08 -24.13 -15.28
N GLY A 97 -3.94 -24.41 -13.98
CA GLY A 97 -3.29 -25.63 -13.54
C GLY A 97 -2.48 -25.50 -12.26
N LYS A 98 -1.59 -26.46 -12.07
CA LYS A 98 -0.76 -26.58 -10.88
C LYS A 98 0.70 -26.24 -11.22
N LEU A 99 1.29 -25.30 -10.48
CA LEU A 99 2.69 -24.91 -10.57
C LEU A 99 3.46 -25.51 -9.39
N SER A 100 4.53 -26.25 -9.66
CA SER A 100 5.45 -26.74 -8.62
C SER A 100 6.54 -25.71 -8.33
N TYR A 101 7.03 -25.70 -7.10
CA TYR A 101 8.15 -24.86 -6.69
C TYR A 101 9.10 -25.59 -5.73
N ASP A 102 10.35 -25.16 -5.70
CA ASP A 102 11.32 -25.53 -4.66
C ASP A 102 11.36 -24.46 -3.56
N TYR A 103 11.13 -23.19 -3.93
CA TYR A 103 11.05 -22.03 -3.05
C TYR A 103 9.87 -21.15 -3.40
N LEU A 104 9.24 -20.56 -2.37
CA LEU A 104 8.05 -19.72 -2.54
C LEU A 104 8.20 -18.37 -1.83
N ILE A 105 7.81 -17.30 -2.51
CA ILE A 105 7.63 -15.98 -1.89
C ILE A 105 6.18 -15.54 -2.00
N PHE A 106 5.51 -15.36 -0.86
CA PHE A 106 4.22 -14.69 -0.79
C PHE A 106 4.39 -13.18 -0.87
N ALA A 107 3.85 -12.57 -1.91
CA ALA A 107 3.78 -11.13 -2.09
C ALA A 107 2.35 -10.68 -2.50
N LEU A 108 1.33 -11.42 -2.02
CA LEU A 108 -0.07 -11.28 -2.42
C LEU A 108 -0.74 -9.99 -1.90
N GLY A 109 0.00 -9.22 -1.09
CA GLY A 109 -0.49 -7.96 -0.56
C GLY A 109 -1.66 -8.15 0.42
N ARG A 110 -2.59 -7.20 0.37
CA ARG A 110 -3.75 -7.13 1.26
C ARG A 110 -5.06 -7.27 0.49
N ARG A 111 -6.10 -7.63 1.21
CA ARG A 111 -7.50 -7.53 0.79
C ARG A 111 -8.12 -6.27 1.39
N LEU A 112 -8.98 -5.61 0.64
CA LEU A 112 -9.81 -4.52 1.14
C LEU A 112 -11.10 -5.12 1.72
N ALA A 113 -11.32 -4.95 3.02
CA ALA A 113 -12.48 -5.48 3.72
C ALA A 113 -13.65 -4.47 3.69
N THR A 114 -14.02 -4.02 2.48
CA THR A 114 -15.08 -3.02 2.28
C THR A 114 -16.45 -3.52 2.76
N GLU A 115 -16.69 -4.82 2.74
CA GLU A 115 -17.89 -5.48 3.24
C GLU A 115 -18.12 -5.29 4.75
N SER A 116 -17.08 -4.93 5.50
CA SER A 116 -17.21 -4.66 6.94
C SER A 116 -17.83 -3.30 7.26
N ILE A 117 -18.01 -2.44 6.26
CA ILE A 117 -18.64 -1.12 6.37
C ILE A 117 -19.83 -1.08 5.42
N THR A 118 -21.04 -1.15 5.94
CA THR A 118 -22.26 -1.15 5.12
C THR A 118 -22.31 0.10 4.22
N GLY A 119 -22.55 -0.07 2.92
CA GLY A 119 -22.65 1.03 1.95
C GLY A 119 -21.29 1.58 1.47
N PHE A 120 -20.15 0.98 1.88
CA PHE A 120 -18.84 1.48 1.49
C PHE A 120 -18.63 1.43 -0.03
N TYR A 121 -18.97 0.32 -0.65
CA TYR A 121 -18.74 0.11 -2.08
C TYR A 121 -19.51 1.11 -2.94
N GLU A 122 -20.74 1.44 -2.53
CA GLU A 122 -21.67 2.31 -3.24
C GLU A 122 -21.37 3.79 -3.05
N HIS A 123 -20.91 4.19 -1.86
CA HIS A 123 -20.90 5.60 -1.46
C HIS A 123 -19.51 6.18 -1.20
N ALA A 124 -18.47 5.35 -1.00
CA ALA A 124 -17.13 5.84 -0.75
C ALA A 124 -16.21 5.79 -1.99
N HIS A 125 -15.44 6.85 -2.18
CA HIS A 125 -14.24 6.79 -3.01
C HIS A 125 -13.05 6.32 -2.18
N HIS A 126 -12.05 5.72 -2.84
CA HIS A 126 -10.75 5.41 -2.26
C HIS A 126 -9.64 5.46 -3.30
N LEU A 127 -8.38 5.57 -2.87
CA LEU A 127 -7.20 5.69 -3.73
C LEU A 127 -6.31 4.43 -3.66
N LEU A 128 -6.89 3.25 -3.90
CA LEU A 128 -6.19 1.97 -3.82
C LEU A 128 -6.18 1.19 -5.15
N ASN A 129 -6.76 1.77 -6.20
CA ASN A 129 -6.63 1.33 -7.59
C ASN A 129 -6.87 2.51 -8.54
N VAL A 130 -6.50 2.33 -9.80
CA VAL A 130 -6.56 3.35 -10.85
C VAL A 130 -8.00 3.81 -11.13
N ASP A 131 -8.93 2.87 -11.28
CA ASP A 131 -10.33 3.21 -11.63
C ASP A 131 -11.00 4.05 -10.55
N LYS A 132 -10.78 3.71 -9.27
CA LYS A 132 -11.31 4.49 -8.14
C LYS A 132 -10.62 5.86 -8.04
N ALA A 133 -9.33 5.96 -8.34
CA ALA A 133 -8.62 7.25 -8.39
C ALA A 133 -9.17 8.15 -9.50
N ILE A 134 -9.41 7.60 -10.70
CA ILE A 134 -10.03 8.33 -11.82
C ILE A 134 -11.46 8.75 -11.47
N SER A 135 -12.25 7.84 -10.87
CA SER A 135 -13.62 8.13 -10.44
C SER A 135 -13.65 9.25 -9.40
N PHE A 136 -12.78 9.18 -8.41
CA PHE A 136 -12.63 10.23 -7.40
C PHE A 136 -12.22 11.56 -8.03
N GLY A 137 -11.27 11.55 -8.97
CA GLY A 137 -10.86 12.75 -9.72
C GLY A 137 -12.01 13.41 -10.47
N LYS A 138 -12.93 12.62 -11.07
CA LYS A 138 -14.14 13.15 -11.72
C LYS A 138 -15.09 13.80 -10.70
N ALA A 139 -15.26 13.21 -9.51
CA ALA A 139 -16.06 13.77 -8.42
C ALA A 139 -15.44 15.08 -7.91
N VAL A 140 -14.12 15.07 -7.64
CA VAL A 140 -13.36 16.26 -7.22
C VAL A 140 -13.53 17.42 -8.23
N LYS A 141 -13.42 17.16 -9.54
CA LYS A 141 -13.57 18.23 -10.57
C LYS A 141 -14.94 18.93 -10.54
N LYS A 142 -16.00 18.21 -10.15
CA LYS A 142 -17.38 18.73 -10.08
C LYS A 142 -17.72 19.35 -8.72
N PHE A 143 -16.84 19.20 -7.73
CA PHE A 143 -17.10 19.62 -6.36
C PHE A 143 -16.58 21.04 -6.13
N HIS A 144 -17.46 22.01 -5.84
CA HIS A 144 -17.16 23.43 -5.71
C HIS A 144 -17.66 24.04 -4.39
N GLU A 145 -18.59 23.39 -3.71
CA GLU A 145 -19.18 23.82 -2.45
C GLU A 145 -19.71 22.65 -1.64
N GLY A 146 -19.93 22.84 -0.33
CA GLY A 146 -20.46 21.84 0.58
C GLY A 146 -19.40 21.23 1.52
N ARG A 147 -19.58 19.96 1.89
CA ARG A 147 -18.79 19.25 2.91
C ARG A 147 -17.98 18.13 2.25
N ALA A 148 -16.68 18.26 2.32
CA ALA A 148 -15.74 17.21 1.89
C ALA A 148 -15.22 16.47 3.11
N VAL A 149 -15.43 15.16 3.16
CA VAL A 149 -14.95 14.29 4.23
C VAL A 149 -13.91 13.33 3.69
N PHE A 150 -12.76 13.30 4.32
CA PHE A 150 -11.66 12.36 4.08
C PHE A 150 -11.45 11.54 5.33
N GLY A 151 -10.95 10.32 5.22
CA GLY A 151 -10.66 9.59 6.44
C GLY A 151 -10.22 8.15 6.27
N GLN A 152 -10.12 7.50 7.41
CA GLN A 152 -9.78 6.10 7.53
C GLN A 152 -10.88 5.36 8.30
N CYS A 153 -11.24 4.17 7.82
CA CYS A 153 -12.01 3.22 8.62
C CYS A 153 -11.11 2.52 9.64
N SER A 154 -11.69 1.98 10.71
CA SER A 154 -10.96 1.13 11.66
C SER A 154 -10.31 -0.05 10.92
N GLY A 155 -9.02 -0.29 11.15
CA GLY A 155 -8.25 -1.31 10.45
C GLY A 155 -7.67 -0.87 9.09
N ALA A 156 -7.91 0.35 8.64
CA ALA A 156 -7.13 0.94 7.56
C ALA A 156 -5.69 1.17 8.03
N ARG A 157 -4.72 0.89 7.15
CA ARG A 157 -3.29 0.97 7.49
C ARG A 157 -2.49 1.81 6.50
N LEU A 158 -3.11 2.84 5.91
CA LEU A 158 -2.45 3.72 4.94
C LEU A 158 -3.00 5.16 5.05
N PRO A 159 -2.43 6.00 5.96
CA PRO A 159 -2.95 7.34 6.23
C PRO A 159 -2.59 8.38 5.18
N VAL A 160 -1.43 8.27 4.53
CA VAL A 160 -0.86 9.30 3.66
C VAL A 160 -1.85 9.82 2.59
N PRO A 161 -2.57 8.98 1.82
CA PRO A 161 -3.50 9.45 0.80
C PRO A 161 -4.66 10.30 1.34
N VAL A 162 -5.04 10.13 2.62
CA VAL A 162 -6.10 10.91 3.27
C VAL A 162 -5.66 12.37 3.39
N TYR A 163 -4.48 12.59 3.97
CA TYR A 163 -3.94 13.94 4.18
C TYR A 163 -3.61 14.62 2.86
N GLU A 164 -2.93 13.92 1.96
CA GLU A 164 -2.56 14.48 0.65
C GLU A 164 -3.79 14.87 -0.18
N SER A 165 -4.87 14.08 -0.13
CA SER A 165 -6.12 14.39 -0.85
C SER A 165 -6.82 15.61 -0.25
N ALA A 166 -6.85 15.73 1.08
CA ALA A 166 -7.44 16.89 1.75
C ALA A 166 -6.65 18.19 1.44
N PHE A 167 -5.32 18.14 1.49
CA PHE A 167 -4.46 19.27 1.09
C PHE A 167 -4.61 19.62 -0.37
N ALA A 168 -4.63 18.63 -1.27
CA ALA A 168 -4.83 18.83 -2.70
C ALA A 168 -6.16 19.53 -3.00
N LEU A 169 -7.24 19.10 -2.34
CA LEU A 169 -8.55 19.74 -2.48
C LEU A 169 -8.51 21.18 -1.94
N ALA A 170 -7.99 21.40 -0.73
CA ALA A 170 -7.91 22.74 -0.14
C ALA A 170 -7.15 23.74 -1.04
N ARG A 171 -6.04 23.30 -1.63
CA ARG A 171 -5.24 24.13 -2.54
C ARG A 171 -5.95 24.40 -3.85
N ARG A 172 -6.61 23.39 -4.46
CA ARG A 172 -7.40 23.56 -5.68
C ARG A 172 -8.51 24.61 -5.46
N LEU A 173 -9.28 24.45 -4.37
CA LEU A 173 -10.36 25.37 -4.02
C LEU A 173 -9.84 26.80 -3.77
N LYS A 174 -8.68 26.93 -3.11
CA LYS A 174 -8.04 28.24 -2.90
C LYS A 174 -7.62 28.88 -4.22
N ALA A 175 -7.03 28.11 -5.13
CA ALA A 175 -6.63 28.59 -6.44
C ALA A 175 -7.84 29.08 -7.30
N ASN A 176 -9.01 28.47 -7.11
CA ASN A 176 -10.24 28.80 -7.79
C ASN A 176 -11.08 29.91 -7.07
N GLY A 177 -10.66 30.36 -5.88
CA GLY A 177 -11.45 31.29 -5.06
C GLY A 177 -12.70 30.68 -4.41
N GLU A 178 -12.72 29.36 -4.23
CA GLU A 178 -13.85 28.56 -3.75
C GLU A 178 -13.67 28.05 -2.30
N ARG A 179 -12.51 28.28 -1.68
CA ARG A 179 -12.12 27.67 -0.40
C ARG A 179 -13.13 27.90 0.73
N GLU A 180 -13.70 29.09 0.80
CA GLU A 180 -14.66 29.49 1.86
C GLU A 180 -16.05 28.83 1.70
N ARG A 181 -16.34 28.25 0.54
CA ARG A 181 -17.61 27.55 0.28
C ARG A 181 -17.58 26.09 0.72
N VAL A 182 -16.40 25.58 1.11
CA VAL A 182 -16.20 24.16 1.39
C VAL A 182 -15.68 23.94 2.80
N LYS A 183 -16.40 23.18 3.60
CA LYS A 183 -15.88 22.61 4.85
C LYS A 183 -15.13 21.32 4.53
N ILE A 184 -13.84 21.26 4.90
CA ILE A 184 -13.02 20.05 4.75
C ILE A 184 -12.78 19.44 6.13
N THR A 185 -13.14 18.18 6.29
CA THR A 185 -12.98 17.43 7.55
C THR A 185 -12.24 16.12 7.29
N ILE A 186 -11.28 15.81 8.15
CA ILE A 186 -10.65 14.49 8.20
C ILE A 186 -11.18 13.74 9.42
N VAL A 187 -11.63 12.50 9.22
CA VAL A 187 -12.07 11.58 10.27
C VAL A 187 -11.07 10.45 10.44
N SER A 188 -10.71 10.13 11.68
CA SER A 188 -9.77 9.05 11.98
C SER A 188 -10.26 8.21 13.17
N PRO A 189 -10.04 6.88 13.17
CA PRO A 189 -10.32 6.04 14.33
C PRO A 189 -9.36 6.26 15.50
N THR A 190 -8.28 7.04 15.29
CA THR A 190 -7.23 7.30 16.28
C THR A 190 -6.83 8.77 16.31
N THR A 191 -5.97 9.17 17.25
CA THR A 191 -5.38 10.51 17.28
C THR A 191 -4.20 10.63 16.30
N LEU A 192 -3.79 11.87 15.99
CA LEU A 192 -2.61 12.11 15.13
C LEU A 192 -1.33 11.52 15.72
N GLU A 193 -1.16 11.61 17.05
CA GLU A 193 -0.01 11.06 17.75
C GLU A 193 0.06 9.54 17.62
N SER A 194 -1.08 8.86 17.72
CA SER A 194 -1.18 7.41 17.54
C SER A 194 -0.93 7.01 16.09
N GLU A 195 -1.46 7.76 15.13
CA GLU A 195 -1.35 7.47 13.71
C GLU A 195 0.07 7.67 13.16
N LEU A 196 0.75 8.74 13.61
CA LEU A 196 2.13 9.04 13.22
C LEU A 196 3.17 8.40 14.15
N VAL A 197 2.73 7.77 15.24
CA VAL A 197 3.59 7.13 16.26
C VAL A 197 4.66 8.10 16.80
N ASP A 198 4.41 9.42 16.71
CA ASP A 198 5.33 10.47 17.17
C ASP A 198 4.61 11.80 17.41
N PRO A 199 4.74 12.40 18.63
CA PRO A 199 4.11 13.68 18.96
C PRO A 199 4.65 14.87 18.14
N ALA A 200 5.93 14.85 17.73
CA ALA A 200 6.50 15.95 16.95
C ALA A 200 5.94 15.96 15.54
N GLY A 201 5.82 14.78 14.90
CA GLY A 201 5.15 14.63 13.61
C GLY A 201 3.69 15.07 13.67
N ALA A 202 2.96 14.66 14.72
CA ALA A 202 1.58 15.05 14.94
C ALA A 202 1.40 16.57 15.06
N LYS A 203 2.29 17.25 15.82
CA LYS A 203 2.28 18.71 15.95
C LYS A 203 2.49 19.43 14.62
N VAL A 204 3.41 18.92 13.80
CA VAL A 204 3.70 19.50 12.49
C VAL A 204 2.50 19.30 11.55
N LEU A 205 1.94 18.11 11.50
CA LEU A 205 0.77 17.81 10.66
C LEU A 205 -0.45 18.65 11.12
N LYS A 206 -0.70 18.74 12.42
CA LYS A 206 -1.79 19.58 12.96
C LYS A 206 -1.66 21.03 12.51
N LYS A 207 -0.45 21.61 12.58
CA LYS A 207 -0.20 22.97 12.10
C LYS A 207 -0.50 23.12 10.60
N ALA A 208 -0.14 22.13 9.78
CA ALA A 208 -0.45 22.13 8.35
C ALA A 208 -1.97 22.08 8.10
N LEU A 209 -2.69 21.22 8.82
CA LEU A 209 -4.15 21.13 8.76
C LEU A 209 -4.81 22.47 9.12
N ASP A 210 -4.38 23.11 10.21
CA ASP A 210 -4.90 24.41 10.63
C ASP A 210 -4.62 25.51 9.60
N THR A 211 -3.42 25.51 8.99
CA THR A 211 -3.05 26.45 7.91
C THR A 211 -3.97 26.34 6.69
N HIS A 212 -4.42 25.12 6.38
CA HIS A 212 -5.35 24.85 5.28
C HIS A 212 -6.82 24.85 5.69
N GLN A 213 -7.12 25.22 6.95
CA GLN A 213 -8.48 25.22 7.53
C GLN A 213 -9.17 23.85 7.42
N ILE A 214 -8.42 22.77 7.63
CA ILE A 214 -8.92 21.40 7.62
C ILE A 214 -9.18 20.96 9.05
N GLU A 215 -10.42 20.60 9.35
CA GLU A 215 -10.81 20.05 10.64
C GLU A 215 -10.35 18.60 10.77
N PHE A 216 -9.84 18.20 11.93
CA PHE A 216 -9.49 16.82 12.24
C PHE A 216 -10.32 16.28 13.40
N LEU A 217 -11.08 15.22 13.17
CA LEU A 217 -11.96 14.56 14.14
C LEU A 217 -11.37 13.18 14.50
N PRO A 218 -10.69 13.05 15.63
CA PRO A 218 -10.11 11.79 16.09
C PRO A 218 -11.15 10.88 16.74
N ASN A 219 -10.78 9.59 16.91
CA ASN A 219 -11.50 8.57 17.66
C ASN A 219 -12.92 8.28 17.10
N LEU A 220 -13.14 8.49 15.82
CA LEU A 220 -14.38 8.20 15.12
C LEU A 220 -14.27 6.91 14.32
N GLN A 221 -15.10 5.93 14.64
CA GLN A 221 -15.17 4.65 13.97
C GLN A 221 -16.39 4.61 13.05
N ILE A 222 -16.18 4.70 11.75
CA ILE A 222 -17.25 4.59 10.74
C ILE A 222 -17.79 3.16 10.72
N GLN A 223 -19.11 3.01 10.78
CA GLN A 223 -19.83 1.74 10.76
C GLN A 223 -20.61 1.53 9.47
N SER A 224 -21.25 2.57 8.94
CA SER A 224 -22.03 2.49 7.71
C SER A 224 -22.09 3.81 6.98
N LEU A 225 -22.39 3.74 5.70
CA LEU A 225 -22.50 4.88 4.80
C LEU A 225 -23.86 4.88 4.11
N THR A 226 -24.40 6.07 3.91
CA THR A 226 -25.49 6.36 2.97
C THR A 226 -24.96 7.27 1.86
N GLN A 227 -25.84 7.76 0.99
CA GLN A 227 -25.45 8.63 -0.12
C GLN A 227 -24.78 9.94 0.35
N ASN A 228 -25.12 10.44 1.54
CA ASN A 228 -24.68 11.76 2.02
C ASN A 228 -24.35 11.81 3.52
N SER A 229 -24.26 10.66 4.19
CA SER A 229 -23.96 10.60 5.61
C SER A 229 -23.16 9.34 5.97
N ALA A 230 -22.16 9.50 6.85
CA ALA A 230 -21.41 8.43 7.47
C ALA A 230 -21.85 8.29 8.93
N MET A 231 -22.30 7.11 9.31
CA MET A 231 -22.68 6.78 10.68
C MET A 231 -21.48 6.19 11.43
N THR A 232 -21.23 6.69 12.61
CA THR A 232 -20.21 6.16 13.52
C THR A 232 -20.78 5.06 14.41
N LYS A 233 -19.90 4.27 15.03
CA LYS A 233 -20.30 3.28 16.05
C LYS A 233 -20.94 3.89 17.29
N SER A 234 -20.63 5.17 17.60
CA SER A 234 -21.24 5.92 18.69
C SER A 234 -22.65 6.41 18.36
N GLY A 235 -23.09 6.30 17.10
CA GLY A 235 -24.40 6.75 16.64
C GLY A 235 -24.39 8.19 16.08
N ASP A 236 -23.24 8.83 16.02
CA ASP A 236 -23.12 10.17 15.42
C ASP A 236 -23.14 10.08 13.89
N ALA A 237 -23.79 11.06 13.27
CA ALA A 237 -23.83 11.21 11.82
C ALA A 237 -22.87 12.30 11.35
N ILE A 238 -22.06 11.99 10.34
CA ILE A 238 -21.17 12.93 9.67
C ILE A 238 -21.66 13.09 8.24
N ASP A 239 -22.28 14.21 7.96
CA ASP A 239 -22.80 14.50 6.63
C ASP A 239 -21.70 14.92 5.67
N PHE A 240 -21.81 14.52 4.40
CA PHE A 240 -20.87 14.86 3.33
C PHE A 240 -21.57 15.04 1.98
N ASP A 241 -20.91 15.78 1.12
CA ASP A 241 -21.24 15.94 -0.30
C ASP A 241 -20.12 15.36 -1.18
N LEU A 242 -18.91 15.19 -0.62
CA LEU A 242 -17.79 14.44 -1.21
C LEU A 242 -17.15 13.59 -0.11
N LEU A 243 -17.01 12.28 -0.37
CA LEU A 243 -16.42 11.34 0.59
C LEU A 243 -15.28 10.53 -0.04
N MET A 244 -14.12 10.51 0.64
CA MET A 244 -13.02 9.59 0.35
C MET A 244 -12.55 8.93 1.64
N LEU A 245 -12.67 7.60 1.71
CA LEU A 245 -12.26 6.81 2.88
C LEU A 245 -11.27 5.70 2.48
N MET A 246 -10.27 5.50 3.33
CA MET A 246 -9.43 4.32 3.26
C MET A 246 -10.13 3.16 3.96
N PRO A 247 -10.40 2.04 3.26
CA PRO A 247 -11.12 0.90 3.83
C PRO A 247 -10.26 0.10 4.80
N PRO A 248 -10.85 -0.77 5.63
CA PRO A 248 -10.11 -1.72 6.43
C PRO A 248 -9.28 -2.68 5.57
N PHE A 249 -8.09 -3.05 6.05
CA PHE A 249 -7.20 -4.02 5.41
C PHE A 249 -7.27 -5.36 6.14
N ARG A 250 -7.17 -6.44 5.37
CA ARG A 250 -7.03 -7.82 5.84
C ARG A 250 -5.94 -8.51 5.02
N GLY A 251 -5.38 -9.57 5.55
CA GLY A 251 -4.47 -10.43 4.80
C GLY A 251 -5.15 -11.09 3.60
N SER A 252 -4.36 -11.69 2.72
CA SER A 252 -4.85 -12.38 1.52
C SER A 252 -5.63 -13.64 1.89
N SER A 253 -6.82 -13.81 1.31
CA SER A 253 -7.63 -15.02 1.49
C SER A 253 -6.91 -16.30 1.02
N ALA A 254 -6.11 -16.22 -0.03
CA ALA A 254 -5.34 -17.37 -0.54
C ALA A 254 -4.33 -17.93 0.48
N ALA A 255 -3.79 -17.10 1.39
CA ALA A 255 -2.89 -17.53 2.45
C ALA A 255 -3.63 -18.08 3.68
N SER A 256 -4.90 -17.73 3.88
CA SER A 256 -5.67 -18.12 5.08
C SER A 256 -5.92 -19.62 5.18
N TYR A 257 -5.96 -20.34 4.05
CA TYR A 257 -6.19 -21.78 4.00
C TYR A 257 -4.97 -22.63 4.38
N VAL A 258 -3.79 -22.00 4.54
CA VAL A 258 -2.51 -22.71 4.74
C VAL A 258 -2.15 -22.83 6.25
N GLY A 259 -2.90 -22.20 7.15
CA GLY A 259 -2.63 -22.23 8.59
C GLY A 259 -1.43 -21.37 9.05
N ILE A 260 -0.85 -20.57 8.17
CA ILE A 260 0.32 -19.71 8.43
C ILE A 260 -0.02 -18.27 8.80
N THR A 261 -1.31 -17.95 8.90
CA THR A 261 -1.79 -16.59 9.15
C THR A 261 -2.23 -16.36 10.60
N ASN A 262 -2.31 -15.08 10.98
CA ASN A 262 -3.02 -14.67 12.18
C ASN A 262 -4.53 -14.56 11.90
N GLU A 263 -5.32 -14.14 12.92
CA GLU A 263 -6.78 -13.97 12.80
C GLU A 263 -7.22 -12.93 11.79
N GLU A 264 -6.36 -11.96 11.49
CA GLU A 264 -6.60 -10.94 10.46
C GLU A 264 -6.21 -11.38 9.05
N GLY A 265 -5.68 -12.62 8.89
CA GLY A 265 -5.23 -13.19 7.62
C GLY A 265 -3.82 -12.80 7.19
N TYR A 266 -3.03 -12.15 8.06
CA TYR A 266 -1.63 -11.79 7.77
C TYR A 266 -0.70 -12.95 8.09
N ILE A 267 0.27 -13.19 7.19
CA ILE A 267 1.25 -14.27 7.27
C ILE A 267 2.28 -13.97 8.38
N LYS A 268 2.50 -14.91 9.28
CA LYS A 268 3.48 -14.80 10.35
C LYS A 268 4.88 -15.03 9.81
N VAL A 269 5.73 -14.03 9.91
CA VAL A 269 7.15 -14.09 9.51
C VAL A 269 8.07 -13.66 10.62
N ASP A 270 9.31 -14.15 10.58
CA ASP A 270 10.40 -13.65 11.41
C ASP A 270 11.16 -12.49 10.74
N SER A 271 12.21 -11.99 11.37
CA SER A 271 13.01 -10.87 10.84
C SER A 271 13.80 -11.22 9.57
N THR A 272 13.98 -12.50 9.25
CA THR A 272 14.59 -12.96 7.99
C THR A 272 13.57 -13.01 6.84
N MET A 273 12.33 -12.68 7.11
CA MET A 273 11.16 -12.77 6.22
C MET A 273 10.73 -14.20 5.92
N ARG A 274 11.25 -15.21 6.64
CA ARG A 274 10.82 -16.59 6.54
C ARG A 274 9.45 -16.76 7.22
N VAL A 275 8.59 -17.55 6.59
CA VAL A 275 7.28 -17.90 7.15
C VAL A 275 7.47 -18.85 8.33
N ALA A 276 6.84 -18.54 9.47
CA ALA A 276 6.94 -19.33 10.67
C ALA A 276 6.47 -20.76 10.46
N GLY A 277 7.33 -21.73 10.83
CA GLY A 277 7.02 -23.16 10.69
C GLY A 277 7.13 -23.73 9.27
N CYS A 278 7.60 -22.94 8.29
CA CYS A 278 7.77 -23.40 6.91
C CYS A 278 9.23 -23.29 6.48
N GLU A 279 9.75 -24.34 5.87
CA GLU A 279 11.03 -24.28 5.20
C GLU A 279 10.85 -23.76 3.76
N ARG A 280 11.82 -22.99 3.24
CA ARG A 280 11.88 -22.52 1.86
C ARG A 280 10.70 -21.62 1.43
N ILE A 281 9.96 -21.07 2.42
CA ILE A 281 8.81 -20.19 2.17
C ILE A 281 9.05 -18.86 2.89
N TYR A 282 8.92 -17.78 2.12
CA TYR A 282 9.08 -16.40 2.56
C TYR A 282 7.80 -15.61 2.31
N ALA A 283 7.60 -14.50 3.02
CA ALA A 283 6.51 -13.58 2.73
C ALA A 283 6.95 -12.13 2.88
N VAL A 284 6.47 -11.25 1.99
CA VAL A 284 6.87 -9.84 1.90
C VAL A 284 5.70 -8.93 1.60
N GLY A 285 5.80 -7.69 2.03
CA GLY A 285 4.82 -6.64 1.77
C GLY A 285 3.60 -6.73 2.69
N ASP A 286 2.50 -6.19 2.20
CA ASP A 286 1.29 -5.96 3.01
C ASP A 286 0.63 -7.24 3.54
N CYS A 287 0.98 -8.41 3.00
CA CYS A 287 0.47 -9.70 3.49
C CYS A 287 1.14 -10.18 4.80
N THR A 288 2.25 -9.56 5.24
CA THR A 288 2.96 -9.95 6.45
C THR A 288 2.31 -9.38 7.72
N ASN A 289 2.58 -10.00 8.88
CA ASN A 289 1.96 -9.65 10.16
C ASN A 289 2.62 -8.48 10.92
N PHE A 290 3.53 -7.74 10.30
CA PHE A 290 4.11 -6.55 10.95
C PHE A 290 3.05 -5.50 11.27
N ASP A 291 3.15 -4.93 12.46
CA ASP A 291 2.26 -3.88 12.93
C ASP A 291 2.46 -2.55 12.19
N GLY A 292 1.54 -1.59 12.44
CA GLY A 292 1.59 -0.26 11.86
C GLY A 292 1.13 -0.20 10.40
N PRO A 293 1.57 0.84 9.67
CA PRO A 293 1.11 1.09 8.31
C PRO A 293 1.63 0.05 7.30
N LYS A 294 0.92 -0.09 6.19
CA LYS A 294 1.29 -0.94 5.05
C LYS A 294 1.71 -0.05 3.89
N MET A 295 3.02 -0.01 3.60
CA MET A 295 3.60 0.95 2.65
C MET A 295 4.54 0.27 1.66
N GLY A 296 4.63 0.83 0.45
CA GLY A 296 5.45 0.29 -0.63
C GLY A 296 6.94 0.14 -0.25
N HIS A 297 7.54 1.14 0.42
CA HIS A 297 8.95 1.07 0.83
C HIS A 297 9.22 -0.06 1.84
N MET A 298 8.27 -0.38 2.73
CA MET A 298 8.39 -1.52 3.64
C MET A 298 8.39 -2.83 2.85
N ALA A 299 7.50 -2.95 1.87
CA ALA A 299 7.45 -4.12 0.98
C ALA A 299 8.76 -4.31 0.19
N VAL A 300 9.35 -3.21 -0.30
CA VAL A 300 10.67 -3.21 -0.98
C VAL A 300 11.77 -3.74 -0.05
N ARG A 301 11.88 -3.18 1.15
CA ARG A 301 12.92 -3.59 2.12
C ARG A 301 12.75 -5.05 2.57
N GLN A 302 11.51 -5.50 2.76
CA GLN A 302 11.21 -6.90 3.06
C GLN A 302 11.59 -7.82 1.90
N ALA A 303 11.31 -7.41 0.66
CA ALA A 303 11.67 -8.16 -0.53
C ALA A 303 13.18 -8.30 -0.72
N GLU A 304 13.96 -7.25 -0.46
CA GLU A 304 15.43 -7.29 -0.47
C GLU A 304 15.97 -8.31 0.53
N VAL A 305 15.43 -8.32 1.75
CA VAL A 305 15.84 -9.31 2.78
C VAL A 305 15.44 -10.73 2.38
N ALA A 306 14.20 -10.94 1.94
CA ALA A 306 13.74 -12.26 1.53
C ALA A 306 14.54 -12.81 0.34
N ALA A 307 14.80 -11.99 -0.68
CA ALA A 307 15.56 -12.40 -1.85
C ALA A 307 17.02 -12.76 -1.49
N THR A 308 17.66 -11.94 -0.65
CA THR A 308 19.04 -12.19 -0.18
C THR A 308 19.12 -13.52 0.61
N ASN A 309 18.16 -13.76 1.49
CA ASN A 309 18.15 -14.98 2.31
C ASN A 309 17.81 -16.22 1.48
N LEU A 310 16.85 -16.10 0.55
CA LEU A 310 16.47 -17.20 -0.33
C LEU A 310 17.62 -17.58 -1.28
N ALA A 311 18.30 -16.59 -1.86
CA ALA A 311 19.49 -16.83 -2.69
C ALA A 311 20.61 -17.53 -1.88
N ALA A 312 20.85 -17.10 -0.64
CA ALA A 312 21.80 -17.76 0.23
C ALA A 312 21.44 -19.23 0.50
N GLU A 313 20.16 -19.53 0.74
CA GLU A 313 19.71 -20.94 0.89
C GLU A 313 19.91 -21.79 -0.36
N ILE A 314 19.61 -21.24 -1.54
CA ILE A 314 19.85 -21.94 -2.81
C ILE A 314 21.33 -22.30 -2.98
N GLU A 315 22.22 -21.40 -2.57
CA GLU A 315 23.68 -21.58 -2.60
C GLU A 315 24.23 -22.39 -1.41
N GLY A 316 23.37 -22.94 -0.53
CA GLY A 316 23.77 -23.74 0.62
C GLY A 316 24.33 -22.92 1.79
N ARG A 317 24.07 -21.62 1.84
CA ARG A 317 24.46 -20.70 2.93
C ARG A 317 23.26 -20.43 3.87
N ALA A 318 23.54 -20.15 5.13
CA ALA A 318 22.49 -19.78 6.08
C ALA A 318 21.95 -18.36 5.81
N PRO A 319 20.63 -18.12 5.95
CA PRO A 319 20.05 -16.79 5.95
C PRO A 319 20.64 -15.90 7.04
N ALA A 320 21.12 -14.70 6.68
CA ALA A 320 21.77 -13.78 7.61
C ALA A 320 21.25 -12.33 7.49
N ALA A 321 20.45 -12.01 6.49
CA ALA A 321 19.85 -10.70 6.33
C ALA A 321 18.61 -10.57 7.23
N HIS A 322 18.46 -9.41 7.89
CA HIS A 322 17.33 -9.13 8.79
C HIS A 322 16.62 -7.86 8.43
N TYR A 323 15.29 -7.92 8.38
CA TYR A 323 14.43 -6.77 8.18
C TYR A 323 14.35 -5.92 9.45
N ARG A 324 14.57 -4.61 9.27
CA ARG A 324 14.32 -3.60 10.30
C ARG A 324 12.98 -2.95 10.02
N HIS A 325 12.06 -3.06 10.99
CA HIS A 325 10.72 -2.52 10.84
C HIS A 325 10.72 -1.01 11.08
N GLU A 326 10.72 -0.25 9.99
CA GLU A 326 10.77 1.21 10.03
C GLU A 326 9.69 1.85 9.16
N MET A 327 9.10 2.92 9.66
CA MET A 327 8.13 3.74 8.96
C MET A 327 8.83 4.97 8.38
N ARG A 328 8.69 5.17 7.07
CA ARG A 328 9.22 6.33 6.36
C ARG A 328 8.21 6.83 5.35
N PHE A 329 7.79 8.08 5.45
CA PHE A 329 6.87 8.65 4.48
C PHE A 329 7.03 10.15 4.33
N VAL A 330 6.48 10.64 3.23
CA VAL A 330 6.29 12.05 2.96
C VAL A 330 4.80 12.29 2.80
N ILE A 331 4.23 13.20 3.60
CA ILE A 331 2.91 13.78 3.34
C ILE A 331 3.15 15.04 2.53
N ASP A 332 2.78 15.01 1.25
CA ASP A 332 2.96 16.11 0.31
C ASP A 332 1.73 17.01 0.31
N GLU A 333 1.92 18.29 0.63
CA GLU A 333 0.87 19.29 0.49
C GLU A 333 0.62 19.71 -0.98
N LEU A 334 1.22 18.98 -1.94
CA LEU A 334 1.11 19.18 -3.39
C LEU A 334 1.43 20.61 -3.87
N GLY A 335 2.58 21.12 -3.46
CA GLY A 335 3.15 22.34 -4.05
C GLY A 335 3.68 23.39 -3.08
N ALA A 336 3.75 23.11 -1.78
CA ALA A 336 4.40 23.99 -0.81
C ALA A 336 5.39 23.21 0.05
N ASP A 337 5.09 23.05 1.32
CA ASP A 337 5.89 22.27 2.24
C ASP A 337 5.36 20.84 2.30
N SER A 338 6.24 19.90 2.59
CA SER A 338 5.91 18.49 2.80
C SER A 338 6.45 18.08 4.15
N LEU A 339 5.72 17.23 4.84
CA LEU A 339 6.15 16.60 6.07
C LEU A 339 6.87 15.30 5.73
N TYR A 340 8.15 15.21 6.09
CA TYR A 340 8.89 13.95 6.12
C TYR A 340 8.90 13.39 7.53
N LEU A 341 8.63 12.09 7.66
CA LEU A 341 8.74 11.36 8.92
C LEU A 341 9.46 10.03 8.71
N HIS A 342 10.43 9.75 9.59
CA HIS A 342 11.12 8.46 9.67
C HIS A 342 11.14 7.99 11.13
N LYS A 343 10.63 6.81 11.39
CA LYS A 343 10.55 6.16 12.71
C LYS A 343 10.96 4.70 12.61
N ASP A 344 11.91 4.27 13.42
CA ASP A 344 12.17 2.86 13.68
C ASP A 344 11.08 2.34 14.65
N LEU A 345 10.23 1.45 14.18
CA LEU A 345 9.08 0.92 14.92
C LEU A 345 9.49 -0.19 15.90
N SER A 346 10.73 -0.69 15.81
CA SER A 346 11.28 -1.69 16.72
C SER A 346 11.92 -1.07 17.97
N THR A 347 11.97 0.26 18.07
CA THR A 347 12.61 0.99 19.16
C THR A 347 11.75 2.16 19.65
N ASP A 348 11.96 2.56 20.92
CA ASP A 348 11.31 3.75 21.50
C ASP A 348 11.97 5.08 21.11
N LYS A 349 12.93 5.05 20.17
CA LYS A 349 13.58 6.28 19.70
C LYS A 349 12.56 7.22 19.04
N ARG A 350 12.74 8.52 19.24
CA ARG A 350 11.92 9.55 18.59
C ARG A 350 12.04 9.47 17.06
N ALA A 351 10.97 9.82 16.37
CA ALA A 351 11.02 9.96 14.92
C ALA A 351 11.92 11.12 14.49
N THR A 352 12.52 10.99 13.32
CA THR A 352 13.09 12.11 12.58
C THR A 352 11.96 12.78 11.83
N VAL A 353 11.71 14.06 12.13
CA VAL A 353 10.68 14.87 11.48
C VAL A 353 11.34 16.05 10.78
N ALA A 354 11.02 16.27 9.53
CA ALA A 354 11.50 17.41 8.76
C ALA A 354 10.37 17.99 7.89
N GLN A 355 10.47 19.28 7.60
CA GLN A 355 9.54 19.97 6.69
C GLN A 355 10.31 20.67 5.59
N GLY A 356 9.65 20.86 4.46
CA GLY A 356 10.15 21.69 3.37
C GLY A 356 9.88 21.14 1.98
N ARG A 357 10.04 22.00 0.99
CA ARG A 357 9.80 21.71 -0.44
C ARG A 357 10.73 20.63 -1.02
N PHE A 358 11.89 20.44 -0.38
CA PHE A 358 12.83 19.38 -0.75
C PHE A 358 12.18 18.00 -0.72
N TRP A 359 11.36 17.70 0.25
CA TRP A 359 10.74 16.39 0.42
C TRP A 359 9.69 16.09 -0.65
N SER A 360 8.95 17.11 -1.10
CA SER A 360 8.03 16.97 -2.25
C SER A 360 8.82 16.67 -3.54
N TRP A 361 9.93 17.37 -3.75
CA TRP A 361 10.84 17.09 -4.87
C TRP A 361 11.44 15.68 -4.77
N ALA A 362 11.95 15.28 -3.61
CA ALA A 362 12.54 13.97 -3.38
C ALA A 362 11.54 12.83 -3.62
N LYS A 363 10.27 13.01 -3.20
CA LYS A 363 9.19 12.07 -3.48
C LYS A 363 8.98 11.90 -4.98
N ARG A 364 8.92 12.99 -5.75
CA ARG A 364 8.75 12.94 -7.22
C ARG A 364 9.91 12.27 -7.92
N VAL A 365 11.14 12.60 -7.55
CA VAL A 365 12.33 11.94 -8.12
C VAL A 365 12.33 10.45 -7.82
N HIS A 366 11.88 10.05 -6.63
CA HIS A 366 11.74 8.63 -6.29
C HIS A 366 10.65 7.94 -7.13
N GLU A 367 9.53 8.60 -7.41
CA GLU A 367 8.48 8.10 -8.29
C GLU A 367 9.00 7.88 -9.72
N GLU A 368 9.67 8.89 -10.30
CA GLU A 368 10.28 8.81 -11.63
C GLU A 368 11.39 7.74 -11.70
N TYR A 369 12.23 7.66 -10.67
CA TYR A 369 13.27 6.62 -10.57
C TYR A 369 12.66 5.23 -10.54
N TRP A 370 11.58 5.03 -9.76
CA TRP A 370 10.90 3.75 -9.68
C TRP A 370 10.36 3.32 -11.05
N GLU A 371 9.70 4.22 -11.76
CA GLU A 371 9.17 3.95 -13.09
C GLU A 371 10.28 3.52 -14.06
N VAL A 372 11.34 4.32 -14.16
CA VAL A 372 12.46 4.05 -15.10
C VAL A 372 13.22 2.77 -14.73
N SER A 373 13.41 2.48 -13.45
CA SER A 373 14.22 1.34 -13.02
C SER A 373 13.49 0.00 -13.04
N HIS A 374 12.15 -0.01 -13.04
CA HIS A 374 11.33 -1.23 -12.96
C HIS A 374 10.41 -1.47 -14.18
N SER A 375 10.32 -0.53 -15.15
CA SER A 375 9.50 -0.68 -16.37
C SER A 375 10.14 -1.55 -17.47
#